data_55a6f93a1f84d19fb656f3b973be2241
#
_entry.id   55a6f93a1f84d19fb656f3b973be2241
#
_cell.length_a   1.000
_cell.length_b   1.000
_cell.length_c   1.000
_cell.angle_alpha   90.00
_cell.angle_beta   90.00
_cell.angle_gamma   90.00
#
_symmetry.space_group_name_H-M   'P 1'
#
loop_
_entity.id
_entity.type
_entity.pdbx_description
1 polymer ?
#
loop_
_entity_poly.entity_id
_entity_poly.type
_entity_poly.pdbx_seq_one_letter_code
_entity_poly.pdbx_strand_id
1 'polypeptide(L)'
;HLAADSRFGVYISDADAAFQSVAAKLGYVATGQKENDAVFYPDETELSLHLPEGFSLTSIKDTPSAYEYGRVLWKGFNHEANGEGPYRHGSQNDEALAAELQNPHADASLRIAVVAPDGHFASYCGLWYDPEAGYGVVEPMATDPAYRKMGLGRAALHEGIRRVRARGCKRVFVGSSQQFYYSVGFRPCATATLWQRR
;
A
#
# COMPACT_ATOMS: atom_id res chain seq x y z
N HIS A 1 3.30 0.06 17.18
CA HIS A 1 4.24 -1.03 16.87
C HIS A 1 4.94 -1.51 18.13
N LEU A 2 4.86 -2.80 18.43
CA LEU A 2 5.77 -3.44 19.36
C LEU A 2 7.10 -3.65 18.60
N ALA A 3 8.17 -3.04 19.08
CA ALA A 3 9.50 -3.31 18.55
C ALA A 3 9.87 -4.79 18.81
N ALA A 4 10.84 -5.34 18.08
CA ALA A 4 11.30 -6.72 18.23
C ALA A 4 11.76 -7.05 19.67
N ASP A 5 12.03 -6.04 20.50
CA ASP A 5 12.39 -6.16 21.93
C ASP A 5 11.21 -5.93 22.88
N SER A 6 9.95 -5.97 22.38
CA SER A 6 8.71 -5.75 23.14
C SER A 6 8.56 -4.34 23.74
N ARG A 7 9.37 -3.37 23.32
CA ARG A 7 9.21 -1.99 23.77
C ARG A 7 8.13 -1.27 22.97
N PHE A 8 7.29 -0.51 23.67
CA PHE A 8 6.32 0.34 23.01
C PHE A 8 7.04 1.51 22.33
N GLY A 9 6.74 1.72 21.05
CA GLY A 9 7.27 2.82 20.26
C GLY A 9 6.15 3.59 19.55
N VAL A 10 6.37 4.87 19.32
CA VAL A 10 5.46 5.75 18.58
C VAL A 10 6.24 6.52 17.51
N TYR A 11 5.71 6.55 16.28
CA TYR A 11 6.21 7.44 15.25
C TYR A 11 5.64 8.84 15.47
N ILE A 12 6.52 9.82 15.57
CA ILE A 12 6.16 11.23 15.76
C ILE A 12 6.68 12.00 14.56
N SER A 13 5.80 12.79 13.94
CA SER A 13 6.19 13.66 12.82
C SER A 13 7.38 14.52 13.18
N ASP A 14 8.37 14.60 12.29
CA ASP A 14 9.55 15.45 12.47
C ASP A 14 9.16 16.95 12.50
N ALA A 15 7.98 17.30 12.01
CA ALA A 15 7.43 18.66 12.05
C ALA A 15 6.64 18.97 13.34
N ASP A 16 6.31 17.96 14.18
CA ASP A 16 5.50 18.15 15.40
C ASP A 16 6.38 18.28 16.65
N ALA A 17 6.99 19.46 16.82
CA ALA A 17 7.82 19.78 17.98
C ALA A 17 7.04 19.71 19.31
N ALA A 18 5.74 19.97 19.30
CA ALA A 18 4.92 19.93 20.51
C ALA A 18 4.77 18.48 20.99
N PHE A 19 4.44 17.55 20.12
CA PHE A 19 4.31 16.14 20.48
C PHE A 19 5.70 15.54 20.87
N GLN A 20 6.76 15.90 20.15
CA GLN A 20 8.13 15.49 20.51
C GLN A 20 8.49 15.93 21.94
N SER A 21 8.15 17.19 22.32
CA SER A 21 8.37 17.70 23.68
C SER A 21 7.60 16.90 24.74
N VAL A 22 6.36 16.53 24.46
CA VAL A 22 5.54 15.68 25.36
C VAL A 22 6.17 14.30 25.49
N ALA A 23 6.55 13.67 24.39
CA ALA A 23 7.19 12.37 24.39
C ALA A 23 8.49 12.36 25.20
N ALA A 24 9.34 13.39 25.03
CA ALA A 24 10.58 13.54 25.79
C ALA A 24 10.32 13.65 27.31
N LYS A 25 9.30 14.44 27.74
CA LYS A 25 8.90 14.56 29.15
C LYS A 25 8.41 13.23 29.74
N LEU A 26 7.83 12.35 28.92
CA LEU A 26 7.38 11.01 29.30
C LEU A 26 8.50 9.95 29.26
N GLY A 27 9.75 10.36 28.99
CA GLY A 27 10.91 9.47 28.97
C GLY A 27 11.10 8.72 27.64
N TYR A 28 10.43 9.14 26.57
CA TYR A 28 10.72 8.64 25.24
C TYR A 28 11.91 9.37 24.62
N VAL A 29 12.67 8.66 23.81
CA VAL A 29 13.81 9.19 23.07
C VAL A 29 13.68 8.86 21.59
N ALA A 30 14.06 9.79 20.74
CA ALA A 30 14.14 9.57 19.31
C ALA A 30 15.17 8.47 18.99
N THR A 31 14.82 7.57 18.09
CA THR A 31 15.72 6.55 17.54
C THR A 31 16.29 7.01 16.19
N GLY A 32 17.12 6.20 15.55
CA GLY A 32 17.54 6.45 14.17
C GLY A 32 16.53 5.99 13.10
N GLN A 33 15.45 5.33 13.52
CA GLN A 33 14.47 4.76 12.59
C GLN A 33 13.46 5.82 12.16
N LYS A 34 13.28 5.95 10.84
CA LYS A 34 12.33 6.90 10.23
C LYS A 34 11.34 6.19 9.33
N GLU A 35 10.13 6.75 9.28
CA GLU A 35 9.15 6.52 8.22
C GLU A 35 9.07 7.76 7.32
N ASN A 36 8.86 7.52 6.03
CA ASN A 36 8.75 8.59 5.05
C ASN A 36 7.45 8.41 4.28
N ASP A 37 6.69 9.49 4.20
CA ASP A 37 5.45 9.52 3.44
C ASP A 37 5.66 10.25 2.11
N ALA A 38 4.94 9.78 1.10
CA ALA A 38 4.85 10.45 -0.18
C ALA A 38 3.39 10.70 -0.56
N VAL A 39 3.16 11.74 -1.34
CA VAL A 39 1.85 12.19 -1.79
C VAL A 39 1.79 12.26 -3.31
N PHE A 40 0.64 11.87 -3.86
CA PHE A 40 0.27 12.03 -5.26
C PHE A 40 -0.92 12.97 -5.37
N TYR A 41 -0.88 13.89 -6.33
CA TYR A 41 -1.96 14.83 -6.62
C TYR A 41 -2.68 14.41 -7.92
N PRO A 42 -3.88 13.78 -7.82
CA PRO A 42 -4.57 13.21 -8.98
C PRO A 42 -4.91 14.21 -10.09
N ASP A 43 -5.15 15.47 -9.73
CA ASP A 43 -5.51 16.53 -10.69
C ASP A 43 -4.29 17.14 -11.40
N GLU A 44 -3.07 16.93 -10.87
CA GLU A 44 -1.82 17.50 -11.40
C GLU A 44 -1.00 16.52 -12.24
N THR A 45 -1.36 15.23 -12.22
CA THR A 45 -0.53 14.18 -12.80
C THR A 45 -1.32 13.37 -13.82
N GLU A 46 -0.72 13.15 -14.98
CA GLU A 46 -1.28 12.27 -16.01
C GLU A 46 -1.22 10.79 -15.54
N LEU A 47 -2.35 10.09 -15.71
CA LEU A 47 -2.48 8.69 -15.36
C LEU A 47 -2.25 7.80 -16.57
N SER A 48 -1.32 6.85 -16.47
CA SER A 48 -1.02 5.87 -17.51
C SER A 48 -1.57 4.50 -17.12
N LEU A 49 -2.47 3.95 -17.94
CA LEU A 49 -3.10 2.64 -17.78
C LEU A 49 -2.58 1.62 -18.81
N HIS A 50 -1.40 1.87 -19.39
CA HIS A 50 -0.83 0.98 -20.39
C HIS A 50 -0.51 -0.39 -19.79
N LEU A 51 -1.01 -1.43 -20.45
CA LEU A 51 -0.73 -2.83 -20.14
C LEU A 51 -0.15 -3.53 -21.38
N PRO A 52 0.75 -4.51 -21.21
CA PRO A 52 1.16 -5.39 -22.28
C PRO A 52 -0.03 -6.22 -22.80
N GLU A 53 0.11 -6.76 -24.02
CA GLU A 53 -0.89 -7.64 -24.61
C GLU A 53 -1.19 -8.86 -23.72
N GLY A 54 -2.46 -9.22 -23.62
CA GLY A 54 -2.96 -10.34 -22.81
C GLY A 54 -3.15 -10.03 -21.32
N PHE A 55 -2.67 -8.88 -20.81
CA PHE A 55 -2.96 -8.45 -19.44
C PHE A 55 -4.21 -7.59 -19.37
N SER A 56 -4.94 -7.66 -18.25
CA SER A 56 -6.15 -6.87 -18.06
C SER A 56 -6.26 -6.32 -16.63
N LEU A 57 -6.92 -5.17 -16.49
CA LEU A 57 -7.27 -4.59 -15.18
C LEU A 57 -8.61 -5.16 -14.71
N THR A 58 -8.67 -5.47 -13.42
CA THR A 58 -9.90 -5.84 -12.72
C THR A 58 -9.92 -5.25 -11.31
N SER A 59 -10.95 -5.53 -10.54
CA SER A 59 -11.02 -5.24 -9.11
C SER A 59 -11.51 -6.48 -8.35
N ILE A 60 -11.27 -6.54 -7.04
CA ILE A 60 -11.81 -7.61 -6.19
C ILE A 60 -13.34 -7.64 -6.23
N LYS A 61 -13.99 -6.50 -6.51
CA LYS A 61 -15.45 -6.46 -6.72
C LYS A 61 -15.88 -7.26 -7.96
N ASP A 62 -15.12 -7.15 -9.05
CA ASP A 62 -15.48 -7.74 -10.35
C ASP A 62 -14.94 -9.18 -10.50
N THR A 63 -13.78 -9.44 -9.89
CA THR A 63 -13.13 -10.76 -9.90
C THR A 63 -12.70 -11.12 -8.47
N PRO A 64 -13.63 -11.53 -7.59
CA PRO A 64 -13.31 -11.87 -6.21
C PRO A 64 -12.49 -13.17 -6.15
N SER A 65 -11.28 -13.08 -5.59
CA SER A 65 -10.42 -14.24 -5.34
C SER A 65 -9.49 -13.99 -4.16
N ALA A 66 -9.82 -14.58 -3.01
CA ALA A 66 -8.95 -14.55 -1.83
C ALA A 66 -7.63 -15.27 -2.11
N TYR A 67 -7.66 -16.36 -2.88
CA TYR A 67 -6.46 -17.09 -3.28
C TYR A 67 -5.49 -16.20 -4.07
N GLU A 68 -5.95 -15.56 -5.14
CA GLU A 68 -5.10 -14.71 -5.99
C GLU A 68 -4.62 -13.45 -5.24
N TYR A 69 -5.46 -12.88 -4.38
CA TYR A 69 -5.07 -11.80 -3.49
C TYR A 69 -3.91 -12.22 -2.57
N GLY A 70 -4.09 -13.31 -1.81
CA GLY A 70 -3.06 -13.81 -0.91
C GLY A 70 -1.79 -14.20 -1.66
N ARG A 71 -1.92 -14.88 -2.81
CA ARG A 71 -0.80 -15.32 -3.65
C ARG A 71 0.03 -14.13 -4.16
N VAL A 72 -0.60 -13.09 -4.69
CA VAL A 72 0.14 -11.93 -5.24
C VAL A 72 0.86 -11.14 -4.14
N LEU A 73 0.26 -11.03 -2.94
CA LEU A 73 0.93 -10.40 -1.79
C LEU A 73 2.11 -11.25 -1.31
N TRP A 74 1.92 -12.56 -1.12
CA TRP A 74 2.96 -13.50 -0.70
C TRP A 74 4.19 -13.42 -1.61
N LYS A 75 3.97 -13.52 -2.91
CA LYS A 75 5.05 -13.43 -3.89
C LYS A 75 5.65 -12.03 -3.96
N GLY A 76 4.81 -11.01 -4.00
CA GLY A 76 5.25 -9.62 -4.15
C GLY A 76 6.05 -9.09 -2.97
N PHE A 77 5.78 -9.59 -1.75
CA PHE A 77 6.57 -9.32 -0.54
C PHE A 77 7.76 -10.26 -0.37
N ASN A 78 8.04 -11.10 -1.38
CA ASN A 78 9.19 -11.99 -1.47
C ASN A 78 9.25 -13.09 -0.39
N HIS A 79 8.13 -13.53 0.19
CA HIS A 79 8.10 -14.60 1.18
C HIS A 79 8.73 -15.91 0.66
N GLU A 80 8.45 -16.28 -0.60
CA GLU A 80 9.09 -17.45 -1.23
C GLU A 80 10.62 -17.28 -1.34
N ALA A 81 11.09 -16.09 -1.74
CA ALA A 81 12.52 -15.81 -1.85
C ALA A 81 13.22 -15.75 -0.49
N ASN A 82 12.49 -15.43 0.57
CA ASN A 82 12.96 -15.42 1.96
C ASN A 82 12.98 -16.83 2.59
N GLY A 83 12.58 -17.87 1.85
CA GLY A 83 12.62 -19.26 2.33
C GLY A 83 11.37 -19.71 3.07
N GLU A 84 10.29 -18.96 3.06
CA GLU A 84 9.03 -19.30 3.73
C GLU A 84 8.18 -20.31 2.93
N GLY A 85 8.69 -20.75 1.76
CA GLY A 85 8.05 -21.73 0.88
C GLY A 85 6.95 -21.13 -0.02
N PRO A 86 6.30 -21.96 -0.86
CA PRO A 86 5.27 -21.51 -1.78
C PRO A 86 4.00 -21.09 -1.02
N TYR A 87 3.26 -20.14 -1.61
CA TYR A 87 1.94 -19.75 -1.10
C TYR A 87 1.02 -20.97 -1.01
N ARG A 88 0.32 -21.11 0.11
CA ARG A 88 -0.64 -22.20 0.34
C ARG A 88 -2.04 -21.63 0.52
N HIS A 89 -3.01 -22.21 -0.18
CA HIS A 89 -4.43 -21.87 -0.02
C HIS A 89 -4.92 -22.17 1.42
N GLY A 90 -5.82 -21.35 1.93
CA GLY A 90 -6.28 -21.44 3.32
C GLY A 90 -5.30 -20.87 4.34
N SER A 91 -4.33 -20.08 3.87
CA SER A 91 -3.43 -19.33 4.73
C SER A 91 -4.15 -18.18 5.44
N GLN A 92 -3.51 -17.59 6.44
CA GLN A 92 -4.01 -16.39 7.14
C GLN A 92 -4.38 -15.23 6.21
N ASN A 93 -3.85 -15.19 4.99
CA ASN A 93 -4.17 -14.14 4.01
C ASN A 93 -5.61 -14.25 3.45
N ASP A 94 -6.17 -15.45 3.34
CA ASP A 94 -7.56 -15.63 2.89
C ASP A 94 -8.53 -15.08 3.94
N GLU A 95 -8.25 -15.36 5.22
CA GLU A 95 -9.02 -14.82 6.35
C GLU A 95 -8.83 -13.31 6.48
N ALA A 96 -7.61 -12.81 6.26
CA ALA A 96 -7.30 -11.39 6.31
C ALA A 96 -8.06 -10.59 5.23
N LEU A 97 -8.14 -11.09 3.99
CA LEU A 97 -8.94 -10.44 2.96
C LEU A 97 -10.42 -10.42 3.33
N ALA A 98 -10.96 -11.55 3.82
CA ALA A 98 -12.36 -11.63 4.23
C ALA A 98 -12.67 -10.62 5.36
N ALA A 99 -11.78 -10.50 6.35
CA ALA A 99 -11.91 -9.54 7.44
C ALA A 99 -11.76 -8.09 6.95
N GLU A 100 -10.82 -7.83 6.04
CA GLU A 100 -10.62 -6.51 5.43
C GLU A 100 -11.88 -6.05 4.68
N LEU A 101 -12.47 -6.93 3.86
CA LEU A 101 -13.68 -6.61 3.08
C LEU A 101 -14.94 -6.44 3.94
N GLN A 102 -14.94 -6.93 5.18
CA GLN A 102 -16.01 -6.69 6.15
C GLN A 102 -15.88 -5.33 6.86
N ASN A 103 -14.73 -4.66 6.75
CA ASN A 103 -14.55 -3.32 7.31
C ASN A 103 -15.51 -2.35 6.60
N PRO A 104 -16.29 -1.54 7.33
CA PRO A 104 -17.25 -0.58 6.75
C PRO A 104 -16.61 0.48 5.83
N HIS A 105 -15.30 0.70 5.97
CA HIS A 105 -14.54 1.62 5.11
C HIS A 105 -13.82 0.91 3.95
N ALA A 106 -13.94 -0.42 3.83
CA ALA A 106 -13.35 -1.14 2.71
C ALA A 106 -14.26 -1.04 1.48
N ASP A 107 -13.65 -0.76 0.34
CA ASP A 107 -14.32 -0.75 -0.96
C ASP A 107 -13.63 -1.72 -1.91
N ALA A 108 -14.27 -2.84 -2.19
CA ALA A 108 -13.75 -3.87 -3.09
C ALA A 108 -13.49 -3.35 -4.51
N SER A 109 -14.17 -2.27 -4.93
CA SER A 109 -13.93 -1.61 -6.22
C SER A 109 -12.63 -0.78 -6.25
N LEU A 110 -12.04 -0.48 -5.10
CA LEU A 110 -10.74 0.20 -4.96
C LEU A 110 -9.59 -0.80 -4.72
N ARG A 111 -9.87 -2.10 -4.78
CA ARG A 111 -8.91 -3.20 -4.69
C ARG A 111 -8.58 -3.67 -6.10
N ILE A 112 -7.60 -3.04 -6.73
CA ILE A 112 -7.29 -3.22 -8.15
C ILE A 112 -6.29 -4.35 -8.32
N ALA A 113 -6.55 -5.24 -9.28
CA ALA A 113 -5.62 -6.26 -9.71
C ALA A 113 -5.33 -6.15 -11.22
N VAL A 114 -4.12 -6.54 -11.61
CA VAL A 114 -3.78 -6.84 -13.00
C VAL A 114 -3.75 -8.35 -13.15
N VAL A 115 -4.57 -8.86 -14.07
CA VAL A 115 -4.64 -10.28 -14.41
C VAL A 115 -3.69 -10.56 -15.57
N ALA A 116 -2.85 -11.58 -15.42
CA ALA A 116 -1.96 -12.07 -16.46
C ALA A 116 -2.68 -13.04 -17.42
N PRO A 117 -2.10 -13.36 -18.60
CA PRO A 117 -2.70 -14.30 -19.56
C PRO A 117 -2.99 -15.70 -19.00
N ASP A 118 -2.28 -16.12 -17.96
CA ASP A 118 -2.46 -17.39 -17.26
C ASP A 118 -3.58 -17.37 -16.20
N GLY A 119 -4.24 -16.22 -16.02
CA GLY A 119 -5.32 -16.01 -15.07
C GLY A 119 -4.89 -15.60 -13.67
N HIS A 120 -3.58 -15.56 -13.40
CA HIS A 120 -3.06 -15.14 -12.09
C HIS A 120 -3.06 -13.62 -11.91
N PHE A 121 -3.22 -13.15 -10.67
CA PHE A 121 -2.96 -11.75 -10.35
C PHE A 121 -1.45 -11.50 -10.40
N ALA A 122 -1.02 -10.73 -11.41
CA ALA A 122 0.37 -10.33 -11.61
C ALA A 122 0.78 -9.14 -10.74
N SER A 123 -0.18 -8.24 -10.46
CA SER A 123 0.01 -7.09 -9.58
C SER A 123 -1.28 -6.74 -8.87
N TYR A 124 -1.15 -6.16 -7.69
CA TYR A 124 -2.28 -5.74 -6.86
C TYR A 124 -1.98 -4.38 -6.23
N CYS A 125 -3.01 -3.54 -6.13
CA CYS A 125 -2.99 -2.25 -5.47
C CYS A 125 -4.30 -2.03 -4.71
N GLY A 126 -4.25 -2.03 -3.39
CA GLY A 126 -5.35 -1.62 -2.54
C GLY A 126 -5.33 -0.12 -2.31
N LEU A 127 -6.48 0.54 -2.39
CA LEU A 127 -6.66 1.92 -1.96
C LEU A 127 -7.76 2.00 -0.91
N TRP A 128 -7.49 2.81 0.11
CA TRP A 128 -8.47 3.31 1.06
C TRP A 128 -8.83 4.73 0.66
N TYR A 129 -10.09 5.12 0.83
CA TYR A 129 -10.54 6.46 0.50
C TYR A 129 -11.48 6.99 1.57
N ASP A 130 -11.14 8.14 2.11
CA ASP A 130 -11.98 8.91 3.01
C ASP A 130 -12.63 10.07 2.24
N PRO A 131 -13.95 10.00 1.96
CA PRO A 131 -14.65 11.05 1.22
C PRO A 131 -14.82 12.34 2.01
N GLU A 132 -14.85 12.30 3.35
CA GLU A 132 -14.99 13.50 4.19
C GLU A 132 -13.68 14.30 4.21
N ALA A 133 -12.56 13.61 4.38
CA ALA A 133 -11.23 14.22 4.37
C ALA A 133 -10.67 14.45 2.95
N GLY A 134 -11.25 13.81 1.93
CA GLY A 134 -10.90 13.98 0.52
C GLY A 134 -9.52 13.43 0.16
N TYR A 135 -9.02 12.41 0.88
CA TYR A 135 -7.76 11.77 0.58
C TYR A 135 -7.86 10.24 0.49
N GLY A 136 -6.91 9.64 -0.20
CA GLY A 136 -6.73 8.19 -0.27
C GLY A 136 -5.39 7.74 0.30
N VAL A 137 -5.29 6.43 0.63
CA VAL A 137 -4.06 5.79 1.08
C VAL A 137 -3.84 4.51 0.28
N VAL A 138 -2.64 4.31 -0.23
CA VAL A 138 -2.23 3.08 -0.93
C VAL A 138 -1.78 2.06 0.11
N GLU A 139 -2.55 0.97 0.26
CA GLU A 139 -2.23 -0.14 1.17
C GLU A 139 -3.12 -1.36 0.91
N PRO A 140 -2.59 -2.57 0.71
CA PRO A 140 -1.21 -2.87 0.35
C PRO A 140 -0.97 -2.76 -1.18
N MET A 141 0.31 -2.80 -1.59
CA MET A 141 0.68 -2.86 -3.00
C MET A 141 1.77 -3.90 -3.23
N ALA A 142 1.57 -4.78 -4.22
CA ALA A 142 2.48 -5.86 -4.54
C ALA A 142 2.51 -6.16 -6.04
N THR A 143 3.66 -6.66 -6.52
CA THR A 143 3.80 -7.23 -7.87
C THR A 143 4.60 -8.51 -7.78
N ASP A 144 4.01 -9.60 -8.28
CA ASP A 144 4.67 -10.90 -8.37
C ASP A 144 6.02 -10.74 -9.10
N PRO A 145 7.15 -11.23 -8.54
CA PRO A 145 8.48 -11.10 -9.13
C PRO A 145 8.57 -11.51 -10.59
N ALA A 146 7.79 -12.52 -11.03
CA ALA A 146 7.77 -13.00 -12.41
C ALA A 146 7.26 -11.94 -13.42
N TYR A 147 6.49 -10.95 -12.95
CA TYR A 147 5.87 -9.92 -13.78
C TYR A 147 6.40 -8.49 -13.51
N ARG A 148 7.51 -8.38 -12.76
CA ARG A 148 8.12 -7.07 -12.47
C ARG A 148 8.70 -6.42 -13.72
N LYS A 149 8.85 -5.09 -13.69
CA LYS A 149 9.41 -4.26 -14.79
C LYS A 149 8.57 -4.21 -16.08
N MET A 150 7.32 -4.71 -16.04
CA MET A 150 6.37 -4.66 -17.15
C MET A 150 5.37 -3.49 -17.07
N GLY A 151 5.50 -2.60 -16.08
CA GLY A 151 4.57 -1.47 -15.88
C GLY A 151 3.27 -1.81 -15.16
N LEU A 152 3.04 -3.08 -14.76
CA LEU A 152 1.77 -3.55 -14.21
C LEU A 152 1.42 -2.88 -12.87
N GLY A 153 2.40 -2.69 -11.98
CA GLY A 153 2.21 -1.97 -10.73
C GLY A 153 1.77 -0.51 -10.94
N ARG A 154 2.36 0.16 -11.95
CA ARG A 154 1.92 1.52 -12.34
C ARG A 154 0.47 1.50 -12.81
N ALA A 155 0.10 0.57 -13.68
CA ALA A 155 -1.26 0.48 -14.22
C ALA A 155 -2.30 0.21 -13.11
N ALA A 156 -2.03 -0.73 -12.18
CA ALA A 156 -2.89 -1.00 -11.04
C ALA A 156 -3.07 0.24 -10.14
N LEU A 157 -1.96 0.90 -9.79
CA LEU A 157 -1.96 2.10 -8.95
C LEU A 157 -2.72 3.25 -9.62
N HIS A 158 -2.42 3.54 -10.88
CA HIS A 158 -3.06 4.63 -11.61
C HIS A 158 -4.56 4.36 -11.85
N GLU A 159 -4.99 3.10 -12.03
CA GLU A 159 -6.42 2.78 -12.10
C GLU A 159 -7.11 3.03 -10.76
N GLY A 160 -6.51 2.64 -9.65
CA GLY A 160 -7.02 2.94 -8.33
C GLY A 160 -7.13 4.46 -8.09
N ILE A 161 -6.07 5.22 -8.42
CA ILE A 161 -6.06 6.69 -8.32
C ILE A 161 -7.16 7.30 -9.23
N ARG A 162 -7.34 6.80 -10.45
CA ARG A 162 -8.41 7.25 -11.35
C ARG A 162 -9.80 7.08 -10.72
N ARG A 163 -10.02 5.94 -10.04
CA ARG A 163 -11.30 5.67 -9.37
C ARG A 163 -11.56 6.60 -8.19
N VAL A 164 -10.57 6.85 -7.33
CA VAL A 164 -10.73 7.78 -6.20
C VAL A 164 -10.79 9.23 -6.66
N ARG A 165 -10.05 9.62 -7.72
CA ARG A 165 -10.14 10.94 -8.36
C ARG A 165 -11.57 11.23 -8.83
N ALA A 166 -12.22 10.26 -9.49
CA ALA A 166 -13.60 10.37 -9.95
C ALA A 166 -14.61 10.58 -8.81
N ARG A 167 -14.22 10.26 -7.56
CA ARG A 167 -14.99 10.48 -6.33
C ARG A 167 -14.61 11.78 -5.60
N GLY A 168 -13.72 12.60 -6.16
CA GLY A 168 -13.31 13.87 -5.59
C GLY A 168 -12.05 13.83 -4.74
N CYS A 169 -11.31 12.71 -4.71
CA CYS A 169 -10.03 12.59 -4.00
C CYS A 169 -9.02 13.62 -4.54
N LYS A 170 -8.41 14.38 -3.63
CA LYS A 170 -7.45 15.44 -3.97
C LYS A 170 -6.00 15.05 -3.70
N ARG A 171 -5.77 14.08 -2.82
CA ARG A 171 -4.45 13.63 -2.41
C ARG A 171 -4.48 12.13 -2.16
N VAL A 172 -3.45 11.42 -2.64
CA VAL A 172 -3.26 10.00 -2.33
C VAL A 172 -1.91 9.85 -1.65
N PHE A 173 -1.89 9.24 -0.48
CA PHE A 173 -0.69 9.04 0.32
C PHE A 173 -0.19 7.61 0.24
N VAL A 174 1.11 7.43 0.48
CA VAL A 174 1.75 6.14 0.71
C VAL A 174 2.85 6.30 1.75
N GLY A 175 2.89 5.40 2.74
CA GLY A 175 3.95 5.31 3.74
C GLY A 175 5.21 4.65 3.15
N SER A 176 5.86 5.29 2.19
CA SER A 176 7.01 4.70 1.50
C SER A 176 7.89 5.74 0.82
N SER A 177 9.22 5.49 0.85
CA SER A 177 10.24 6.22 0.10
C SER A 177 10.83 5.41 -1.06
N GLN A 178 10.16 4.34 -1.49
CA GLN A 178 10.65 3.52 -2.60
C GLN A 178 10.63 4.32 -3.91
N GLN A 179 11.70 4.19 -4.69
CA GLN A 179 11.87 4.85 -6.00
C GLN A 179 10.71 4.56 -6.97
N PHE A 180 10.04 3.42 -6.80
CA PHE A 180 8.85 3.08 -7.59
C PHE A 180 7.79 4.19 -7.49
N TYR A 181 7.41 4.62 -6.28
CA TYR A 181 6.37 5.63 -6.09
C TYR A 181 6.76 6.98 -6.71
N TYR A 182 8.01 7.38 -6.55
CA TYR A 182 8.52 8.61 -7.19
C TYR A 182 8.49 8.52 -8.72
N SER A 183 8.79 7.34 -9.28
CA SER A 183 8.77 7.12 -10.74
C SER A 183 7.36 7.13 -11.34
N VAL A 184 6.32 7.00 -10.51
CA VAL A 184 4.91 7.02 -10.94
C VAL A 184 4.17 8.30 -10.51
N GLY A 185 4.90 9.31 -10.01
CA GLY A 185 4.39 10.66 -9.79
C GLY A 185 4.18 11.07 -8.33
N PHE A 186 4.47 10.22 -7.35
CA PHE A 186 4.48 10.64 -5.95
C PHE A 186 5.66 11.58 -5.65
N ARG A 187 5.45 12.44 -4.66
CA ARG A 187 6.47 13.39 -4.16
C ARG A 187 6.63 13.21 -2.65
N PRO A 188 7.85 13.28 -2.07
CA PRO A 188 8.03 13.27 -0.63
C PRO A 188 7.19 14.36 0.04
N CYS A 189 6.54 14.07 1.16
CA CYS A 189 5.68 15.06 1.85
C CYS A 189 5.88 15.14 3.36
N ALA A 190 6.21 14.04 4.02
CA ALA A 190 6.42 14.03 5.47
C ALA A 190 7.46 12.99 5.88
N THR A 191 8.03 13.20 7.06
CA THR A 191 8.87 12.23 7.77
C THR A 191 8.44 12.13 9.21
N ALA A 192 8.52 10.92 9.78
CA ALA A 192 8.29 10.67 11.19
C ALA A 192 9.44 9.83 11.76
N THR A 193 9.87 10.15 12.97
CA THR A 193 10.90 9.41 13.69
C THR A 193 10.26 8.51 14.74
N LEU A 194 10.75 7.27 14.86
CA LEU A 194 10.35 6.37 15.93
C LEU A 194 10.92 6.85 17.27
N TRP A 195 10.05 7.04 18.24
CA TRP A 195 10.40 7.35 19.62
C TRP A 195 10.10 6.14 20.50
N GLN A 196 11.05 5.74 21.35
CA GLN A 196 10.90 4.60 22.25
C GLN A 196 11.22 5.01 23.69
N ARG A 197 10.53 4.40 24.64
CA ARG A 197 10.82 4.60 26.06
C ARG A 197 12.14 3.87 26.41
N ARG A 198 13.02 4.56 27.10
CA ARG A 198 14.26 3.96 27.66
C ARG A 198 13.96 3.01 28.80
#